data_fdd8a8a4b2760891c850fa6b30261fa3
#
_entry.id   fdd8a8a4b2760891c850fa6b30261fa3
#
_cell.length_a   1.000
_cell.length_b   1.000
_cell.length_c   1.000
_cell.angle_alpha   90.00
_cell.angle_beta   90.00
_cell.angle_gamma   90.00
#
_symmetry.space_group_name_H-M   'P 1'
#
loop_
_entity.id
_entity.type
_entity.pdbx_description
1 polymer ?
#
loop_
_entity_poly.entity_id
_entity_poly.type
_entity_poly.pdbx_seq_one_letter_code
_entity_poly.pdbx_strand_id
1 'polypeptide(L)'
;MSPRMSAEDRRAQVIAEAITVFARFGYEGATTAAIAERVGVSQPYLFRLFPTKKDLFLAASEKNMNDTLSLMREAAGGKTGHDALDAMGQAYSEKLTSHREWLLMQLQTFAACYDEDVQRQTRLCLQEIWDEVEKLSGLQIEDRVIFFAKGMFCNVIAAAGRLDGQDEQWTPVLEALKAHTGRVHD
;
A
#
# COMPACT_ATOMS: atom_id res chain seq x y z
N MET A 1 36.30 -6.25 2.79
CA MET A 1 35.34 -7.27 3.24
C MET A 1 34.03 -6.57 3.46
N SER A 2 32.98 -6.83 2.66
CA SER A 2 31.64 -6.28 2.91
C SER A 2 31.11 -6.79 4.26
N PRO A 3 30.49 -5.94 5.09
CA PRO A 3 29.93 -6.36 6.36
C PRO A 3 28.89 -7.48 6.10
N ARG A 4 28.92 -8.52 6.92
CA ARG A 4 27.96 -9.62 6.84
C ARG A 4 26.57 -9.08 7.13
N MET A 5 25.65 -9.17 6.17
CA MET A 5 24.27 -8.75 6.30
C MET A 5 23.62 -9.41 7.53
N SER A 6 22.91 -8.63 8.36
CA SER A 6 22.22 -9.15 9.53
C SER A 6 21.06 -10.07 9.12
N ALA A 7 20.54 -10.87 10.06
CA ALA A 7 19.36 -11.70 9.81
C ALA A 7 18.11 -10.83 9.55
N GLU A 8 18.04 -9.69 10.21
CA GLU A 8 16.97 -8.70 10.05
C GLU A 8 17.01 -8.03 8.67
N ASP A 9 18.18 -7.56 8.23
CA ASP A 9 18.37 -7.01 6.88
C ASP A 9 18.00 -8.03 5.81
N ARG A 10 18.38 -9.30 6.02
CA ARG A 10 18.04 -10.39 5.08
C ARG A 10 16.53 -10.63 5.05
N ARG A 11 15.85 -10.60 6.21
CA ARG A 11 14.40 -10.74 6.29
C ARG A 11 13.70 -9.58 5.56
N ALA A 12 14.15 -8.34 5.76
CA ALA A 12 13.63 -7.17 5.06
C ALA A 12 13.82 -7.26 3.54
N GLN A 13 15.00 -7.73 3.08
CA GLN A 13 15.27 -7.96 1.65
C GLN A 13 14.30 -9.01 1.06
N VAL A 14 14.07 -10.12 1.77
CA VAL A 14 13.12 -11.15 1.33
C VAL A 14 11.72 -10.57 1.18
N ILE A 15 11.26 -9.77 2.13
CA ILE A 15 9.94 -9.11 2.08
C ILE A 15 9.86 -8.18 0.87
N ALA A 16 10.87 -7.36 0.61
CA ALA A 16 10.90 -6.43 -0.52
C ALA A 16 10.77 -7.17 -1.87
N GLU A 17 11.54 -8.24 -2.07
CA GLU A 17 11.43 -9.04 -3.29
C GLU A 17 10.12 -9.83 -3.38
N ALA A 18 9.58 -10.27 -2.25
CA ALA A 18 8.28 -10.92 -2.20
C ALA A 18 7.14 -9.97 -2.63
N ILE A 19 7.18 -8.69 -2.23
CA ILE A 19 6.23 -7.67 -2.69
C ILE A 19 6.20 -7.63 -4.22
N THR A 20 7.36 -7.57 -4.88
CA THR A 20 7.44 -7.54 -6.36
C THR A 20 6.80 -8.79 -6.99
N VAL A 21 7.06 -9.98 -6.44
CA VAL A 21 6.52 -11.23 -6.98
C VAL A 21 5.01 -11.33 -6.74
N PHE A 22 4.55 -11.03 -5.51
CA PHE A 22 3.13 -11.06 -5.19
C PHE A 22 2.34 -9.98 -5.94
N ALA A 23 2.89 -8.78 -6.10
CA ALA A 23 2.28 -7.71 -6.90
C ALA A 23 1.99 -8.16 -8.34
N ARG A 24 2.92 -8.93 -8.93
CA ARG A 24 2.81 -9.37 -10.32
C ARG A 24 1.92 -10.60 -10.51
N PHE A 25 2.03 -11.59 -9.63
CA PHE A 25 1.44 -12.92 -9.82
C PHE A 25 0.30 -13.22 -8.86
N GLY A 26 0.03 -12.35 -7.90
CA GLY A 26 -0.95 -12.58 -6.84
C GLY A 26 -0.51 -13.62 -5.82
N TYR A 27 -1.35 -13.82 -4.80
CA TYR A 27 -1.08 -14.82 -3.77
C TYR A 27 -0.99 -16.23 -4.34
N GLU A 28 -1.94 -16.63 -5.20
CA GLU A 28 -1.96 -17.99 -5.75
C GLU A 28 -0.86 -18.25 -6.77
N GLY A 29 -0.63 -17.33 -7.71
CA GLY A 29 0.33 -17.52 -8.81
C GLY A 29 1.79 -17.35 -8.40
N ALA A 30 2.09 -16.68 -7.29
CA ALA A 30 3.45 -16.51 -6.79
C ALA A 30 3.99 -17.83 -6.20
N THR A 31 5.28 -18.11 -6.46
CA THR A 31 5.97 -19.26 -5.90
C THR A 31 7.12 -18.85 -4.99
N THR A 32 7.33 -19.59 -3.90
CA THR A 32 8.46 -19.36 -3.00
C THR A 32 9.81 -19.62 -3.67
N ALA A 33 9.84 -20.47 -4.71
CA ALA A 33 11.04 -20.69 -5.52
C ALA A 33 11.43 -19.43 -6.29
N ALA A 34 10.49 -18.77 -6.97
CA ALA A 34 10.75 -17.52 -7.69
C ALA A 34 11.21 -16.40 -6.75
N ILE A 35 10.66 -16.33 -5.55
CA ILE A 35 11.09 -15.34 -4.54
C ILE A 35 12.51 -15.65 -4.06
N ALA A 36 12.82 -16.92 -3.74
CA ALA A 36 14.15 -17.34 -3.32
C ALA A 36 15.22 -17.04 -4.38
N GLU A 37 14.91 -17.30 -5.65
CA GLU A 37 15.77 -16.98 -6.79
C GLU A 37 16.07 -15.49 -6.89
N ARG A 38 15.04 -14.65 -6.81
CA ARG A 38 15.21 -13.17 -6.85
C ARG A 38 16.05 -12.62 -5.72
N VAL A 39 15.92 -13.18 -4.52
CA VAL A 39 16.72 -12.80 -3.34
C VAL A 39 18.15 -13.34 -3.43
N GLY A 40 18.40 -14.37 -4.25
CA GLY A 40 19.68 -15.07 -4.32
C GLY A 40 19.93 -15.99 -3.12
N VAL A 41 18.87 -16.63 -2.59
CA VAL A 41 18.96 -17.59 -1.49
C VAL A 41 18.36 -18.94 -1.87
N SER A 42 18.68 -19.98 -1.10
CA SER A 42 18.01 -21.28 -1.28
C SER A 42 16.58 -21.25 -0.74
N GLN A 43 15.68 -22.00 -1.37
CA GLN A 43 14.29 -22.13 -0.90
C GLN A 43 14.22 -22.67 0.55
N PRO A 44 15.03 -23.67 0.99
CA PRO A 44 15.07 -24.06 2.41
C PRO A 44 15.47 -22.91 3.35
N TYR A 45 16.35 -22.02 2.92
CA TYR A 45 16.69 -20.83 3.72
C TYR A 45 15.50 -19.86 3.84
N LEU A 46 14.76 -19.65 2.74
CA LEU A 46 13.56 -18.84 2.76
C LEU A 46 12.52 -19.40 3.74
N PHE A 47 12.30 -20.73 3.77
CA PHE A 47 11.38 -21.37 4.73
C PHE A 47 11.84 -21.30 6.19
N ARG A 48 13.13 -21.10 6.45
CA ARG A 48 13.61 -20.80 7.82
C ARG A 48 13.21 -19.40 8.29
N LEU A 49 13.05 -18.45 7.38
CA LEU A 49 12.63 -17.08 7.68
C LEU A 49 11.11 -16.95 7.72
N PHE A 50 10.43 -17.66 6.83
CA PHE A 50 8.98 -17.65 6.66
C PHE A 50 8.51 -19.08 6.42
N PRO A 51 7.97 -19.75 7.45
CA PRO A 51 7.61 -21.18 7.40
C PRO A 51 6.68 -21.56 6.25
N THR A 52 5.79 -20.65 5.83
CA THR A 52 4.86 -20.88 4.73
C THR A 52 4.85 -19.70 3.74
N LYS A 53 4.31 -19.94 2.53
CA LYS A 53 4.02 -18.86 1.56
C LYS A 53 3.07 -17.81 2.17
N LYS A 54 2.11 -18.26 2.99
CA LYS A 54 1.17 -17.39 3.70
C LYS A 54 1.88 -16.44 4.67
N ASP A 55 2.81 -16.95 5.50
CA ASP A 55 3.56 -16.10 6.44
C ASP A 55 4.35 -15.01 5.71
N LEU A 56 4.92 -15.35 4.54
CA LEU A 56 5.63 -14.38 3.73
C LEU A 56 4.68 -13.37 3.09
N PHE A 57 3.50 -13.81 2.62
CA PHE A 57 2.49 -12.92 2.06
C PHE A 57 1.95 -11.95 3.11
N LEU A 58 1.63 -12.44 4.30
CA LEU A 58 1.21 -11.62 5.42
C LEU A 58 2.26 -10.57 5.79
N ALA A 59 3.53 -10.96 5.87
CA ALA A 59 4.62 -10.02 6.15
C ALA A 59 4.81 -8.97 5.03
N ALA A 60 4.62 -9.35 3.76
CA ALA A 60 4.66 -8.43 2.62
C ALA A 60 3.48 -7.46 2.63
N SER A 61 2.28 -7.94 2.94
CA SER A 61 1.08 -7.12 3.08
C SER A 61 1.20 -6.13 4.23
N GLU A 62 1.67 -6.57 5.40
CA GLU A 62 1.92 -5.73 6.57
C GLU A 62 2.92 -4.62 6.25
N LYS A 63 4.05 -4.96 5.60
CA LYS A 63 5.05 -3.97 5.18
C LYS A 63 4.43 -2.92 4.24
N ASN A 64 3.64 -3.33 3.26
CA ASN A 64 2.97 -2.45 2.33
C ASN A 64 2.01 -1.47 3.04
N MET A 65 1.24 -1.95 4.02
CA MET A 65 0.32 -1.14 4.81
C MET A 65 1.06 -0.19 5.78
N ASN A 66 2.13 -0.66 6.40
CA ASN A 66 2.98 0.18 7.26
C ASN A 66 3.67 1.30 6.47
N ASP A 67 4.04 1.06 5.20
CA ASP A 67 4.53 2.10 4.31
C ASP A 67 3.46 3.15 4.00
N THR A 68 2.19 2.74 3.91
CA THR A 68 1.06 3.67 3.78
C THR A 68 0.91 4.54 5.03
N LEU A 69 0.96 3.95 6.23
CA LEU A 69 0.91 4.69 7.49
C LEU A 69 2.05 5.71 7.61
N SER A 70 3.27 5.29 7.29
CA SER A 70 4.43 6.18 7.31
C SER A 70 4.28 7.34 6.34
N LEU A 71 3.82 7.05 5.11
CA LEU A 71 3.53 8.06 4.10
C LEU A 71 2.51 9.09 4.58
N MET A 72 1.41 8.64 5.22
CA MET A 72 0.37 9.54 5.75
C MET A 72 0.93 10.46 6.85
N ARG A 73 1.71 9.91 7.78
CA ARG A 73 2.35 10.68 8.87
C ARG A 73 3.32 11.74 8.35
N GLU A 74 4.19 11.33 7.42
CA GLU A 74 5.18 12.23 6.81
C GLU A 74 4.51 13.35 6.03
N ALA A 75 3.50 13.02 5.22
CA ALA A 75 2.77 13.99 4.41
C ALA A 75 1.98 14.99 5.26
N ALA A 76 1.34 14.53 6.33
CA ALA A 76 0.61 15.41 7.25
C ALA A 76 1.54 16.46 7.85
N GLY A 77 2.77 16.07 8.27
CA GLY A 77 3.83 17.01 8.63
C GLY A 77 3.43 18.08 9.66
N GLY A 78 2.53 17.73 10.61
CA GLY A 78 1.98 18.66 11.60
C GLY A 78 0.80 19.50 11.10
N LYS A 79 0.34 19.35 9.86
CA LYS A 79 -0.93 19.91 9.38
C LYS A 79 -2.11 19.24 10.06
N THR A 80 -3.25 19.92 10.09
CA THR A 80 -4.53 19.41 10.62
C THR A 80 -5.68 19.73 9.66
N GLY A 81 -6.87 19.21 9.94
CA GLY A 81 -8.05 19.49 9.11
C GLY A 81 -7.89 19.01 7.66
N HIS A 82 -8.50 19.74 6.77
CA HIS A 82 -8.47 19.45 5.33
C HIS A 82 -7.06 19.59 4.74
N ASP A 83 -6.22 20.49 5.26
CA ASP A 83 -4.83 20.63 4.81
C ASP A 83 -4.01 19.35 5.05
N ALA A 84 -4.31 18.61 6.12
CA ALA A 84 -3.70 17.31 6.37
C ALA A 84 -4.20 16.25 5.38
N LEU A 85 -5.53 16.18 5.14
CA LEU A 85 -6.10 15.25 4.17
C LEU A 85 -5.58 15.50 2.74
N ASP A 86 -5.48 16.77 2.35
CA ASP A 86 -4.97 17.15 1.02
C ASP A 86 -3.50 16.75 0.85
N ALA A 87 -2.67 17.01 1.86
CA ALA A 87 -1.26 16.61 1.83
C ALA A 87 -1.10 15.09 1.78
N MET A 88 -1.86 14.34 2.59
CA MET A 88 -1.87 12.88 2.57
C MET A 88 -2.35 12.32 1.22
N GLY A 89 -3.44 12.88 0.67
CA GLY A 89 -4.00 12.48 -0.62
C GLY A 89 -3.04 12.73 -1.78
N GLN A 90 -2.35 13.88 -1.78
CA GLN A 90 -1.34 14.21 -2.79
C GLN A 90 -0.17 13.22 -2.73
N ALA A 91 0.43 13.01 -1.55
CA ALA A 91 1.54 12.08 -1.37
C ALA A 91 1.15 10.64 -1.77
N TYR A 92 -0.08 10.23 -1.45
CA TYR A 92 -0.60 8.93 -1.86
C TYR A 92 -0.71 8.79 -3.37
N SER A 93 -1.28 9.79 -4.06
CA SER A 93 -1.40 9.79 -5.53
C SER A 93 -0.04 9.77 -6.22
N GLU A 94 0.94 10.51 -5.71
CA GLU A 94 2.32 10.50 -6.21
C GLU A 94 2.97 9.11 -6.03
N LYS A 95 2.74 8.46 -4.88
CA LYS A 95 3.22 7.10 -4.61
C LYS A 95 2.61 6.08 -5.56
N LEU A 96 1.30 6.17 -5.85
CA LEU A 96 0.60 5.28 -6.78
C LEU A 96 1.19 5.34 -8.20
N THR A 97 1.60 6.52 -8.66
CA THR A 97 2.18 6.70 -10.00
C THR A 97 3.63 6.27 -10.09
N SER A 98 4.41 6.47 -9.02
CA SER A 98 5.85 6.21 -9.02
C SER A 98 6.25 4.80 -8.58
N HIS A 99 5.38 4.07 -7.88
CA HIS A 99 5.69 2.76 -7.27
C HIS A 99 4.60 1.72 -7.59
N ARG A 100 4.61 1.24 -8.83
CA ARG A 100 3.58 0.32 -9.34
C ARG A 100 3.47 -0.99 -8.54
N GLU A 101 4.58 -1.57 -8.11
CA GLU A 101 4.55 -2.80 -7.30
C GLU A 101 3.89 -2.57 -5.93
N TRP A 102 4.08 -1.41 -5.33
CA TRP A 102 3.44 -1.05 -4.08
C TRP A 102 1.91 -0.98 -4.22
N LEU A 103 1.41 -0.32 -5.29
CA LEU A 103 -0.01 -0.29 -5.64
C LEU A 103 -0.57 -1.70 -5.88
N LEU A 104 0.10 -2.47 -6.74
CA LEU A 104 -0.39 -3.79 -7.11
C LEU A 104 -0.39 -4.75 -5.91
N MET A 105 0.61 -4.69 -5.03
CA MET A 105 0.63 -5.48 -3.79
C MET A 105 -0.58 -5.18 -2.90
N GLN A 106 -0.97 -3.91 -2.78
CA GLN A 106 -2.15 -3.52 -2.02
C GLN A 106 -3.43 -4.14 -2.60
N LEU A 107 -3.61 -4.08 -3.93
CA LEU A 107 -4.76 -4.69 -4.60
C LEU A 107 -4.77 -6.22 -4.46
N GLN A 108 -3.59 -6.87 -4.54
CA GLN A 108 -3.46 -8.30 -4.33
C GLN A 108 -3.79 -8.71 -2.89
N THR A 109 -3.48 -7.86 -1.91
CA THR A 109 -3.89 -8.08 -0.51
C THR A 109 -5.41 -8.12 -0.39
N PHE A 110 -6.12 -7.16 -1.00
CA PHE A 110 -7.59 -7.18 -0.99
C PHE A 110 -8.17 -8.39 -1.75
N ALA A 111 -7.58 -8.76 -2.89
CA ALA A 111 -8.00 -9.92 -3.66
C ALA A 111 -7.81 -11.25 -2.90
N ALA A 112 -6.83 -11.30 -1.99
CA ALA A 112 -6.54 -12.49 -1.18
C ALA A 112 -7.37 -12.58 0.13
N CYS A 113 -8.28 -11.64 0.40
CA CYS A 113 -9.13 -11.63 1.61
C CYS A 113 -10.16 -12.76 1.67
N TYR A 114 -10.20 -13.68 0.72
CA TYR A 114 -10.90 -14.96 0.85
C TYR A 114 -10.22 -15.89 1.87
N ASP A 115 -8.92 -15.72 2.15
CA ASP A 115 -8.20 -16.38 3.25
C ASP A 115 -8.48 -15.63 4.56
N GLU A 116 -8.92 -16.33 5.60
CA GLU A 116 -9.34 -15.74 6.87
C GLU A 116 -8.22 -15.00 7.61
N ASP A 117 -6.98 -15.48 7.51
CA ASP A 117 -5.83 -14.84 8.17
C ASP A 117 -5.47 -13.52 7.45
N VAL A 118 -5.49 -13.53 6.10
CA VAL A 118 -5.28 -12.33 5.29
C VAL A 118 -6.38 -11.31 5.56
N GLN A 119 -7.63 -11.75 5.58
CA GLN A 119 -8.78 -10.88 5.87
C GLN A 119 -8.68 -10.25 7.25
N ARG A 120 -8.33 -11.05 8.28
CA ARG A 120 -8.17 -10.56 9.66
C ARG A 120 -7.08 -9.50 9.75
N GLN A 121 -5.89 -9.77 9.18
CA GLN A 121 -4.78 -8.81 9.17
C GLN A 121 -5.15 -7.54 8.39
N THR A 122 -5.77 -7.67 7.23
CA THR A 122 -6.20 -6.53 6.42
C THR A 122 -7.16 -5.63 7.17
N ARG A 123 -8.13 -6.20 7.91
CA ARG A 123 -9.05 -5.41 8.76
C ARG A 123 -8.31 -4.64 9.84
N LEU A 124 -7.32 -5.25 10.51
CA LEU A 124 -6.54 -4.57 11.54
C LEU A 124 -5.73 -3.41 10.94
N CYS A 125 -5.04 -3.66 9.84
CA CYS A 125 -4.27 -2.61 9.16
C CYS A 125 -5.15 -1.45 8.65
N LEU A 126 -6.32 -1.76 8.08
CA LEU A 126 -7.28 -0.73 7.66
C LEU A 126 -7.79 0.09 8.84
N GLN A 127 -8.04 -0.55 9.99
CA GLN A 127 -8.42 0.16 11.21
C GLN A 127 -7.31 1.09 11.67
N GLU A 128 -6.05 0.64 11.68
CA GLU A 128 -4.90 1.47 12.06
C GLU A 128 -4.75 2.70 11.14
N ILE A 129 -4.92 2.53 9.81
CA ILE A 129 -4.87 3.66 8.88
C ILE A 129 -6.03 4.62 9.13
N TRP A 130 -7.23 4.09 9.37
CA TRP A 130 -8.42 4.87 9.66
C TRP A 130 -8.24 5.74 10.92
N ASP A 131 -7.76 5.12 12.01
CA ASP A 131 -7.53 5.78 13.29
C ASP A 131 -6.41 6.84 13.18
N GLU A 132 -5.35 6.53 12.41
CA GLU A 132 -4.25 7.47 12.22
C GLU A 132 -4.69 8.70 11.39
N VAL A 133 -5.52 8.50 10.34
CA VAL A 133 -6.08 9.63 9.56
C VAL A 133 -6.98 10.49 10.43
N GLU A 134 -7.79 9.91 11.32
CA GLU A 134 -8.57 10.65 12.32
C GLU A 134 -7.68 11.50 13.21
N LYS A 135 -6.67 10.88 13.80
CA LYS A 135 -5.73 11.53 14.71
C LYS A 135 -4.96 12.68 14.05
N LEU A 136 -4.53 12.48 12.78
CA LEU A 136 -3.76 13.48 12.04
C LEU A 136 -4.64 14.64 11.57
N SER A 137 -5.85 14.37 11.09
CA SER A 137 -6.74 15.39 10.54
C SER A 137 -7.63 16.05 11.59
N GLY A 138 -8.10 15.31 12.59
CA GLY A 138 -9.11 15.76 13.55
C GLY A 138 -10.49 15.96 12.93
N LEU A 139 -10.72 15.48 11.70
CA LEU A 139 -11.97 15.68 10.97
C LEU A 139 -13.03 14.63 11.29
N GLN A 140 -14.29 14.98 11.00
CA GLN A 140 -15.44 14.11 11.20
C GLN A 140 -15.43 12.91 10.25
N ILE A 141 -16.29 11.94 10.54
CA ILE A 141 -16.33 10.66 9.82
C ILE A 141 -16.66 10.83 8.34
N GLU A 142 -17.50 11.80 8.00
CA GLU A 142 -17.93 12.08 6.62
C GLU A 142 -16.74 12.48 5.73
N ASP A 143 -15.90 13.40 6.20
CA ASP A 143 -14.70 13.83 5.47
C ASP A 143 -13.72 12.68 5.27
N ARG A 144 -13.53 11.87 6.31
CA ARG A 144 -12.66 10.69 6.26
C ARG A 144 -13.19 9.63 5.29
N VAL A 145 -14.50 9.36 5.27
CA VAL A 145 -15.12 8.45 4.30
C VAL A 145 -14.86 8.93 2.87
N ILE A 146 -15.02 10.23 2.59
CA ILE A 146 -14.75 10.80 1.27
C ILE A 146 -13.26 10.63 0.92
N PHE A 147 -12.36 10.90 1.86
CA PHE A 147 -10.92 10.73 1.66
C PHE A 147 -10.57 9.29 1.28
N PHE A 148 -11.06 8.30 2.01
CA PHE A 148 -10.82 6.88 1.72
C PHE A 148 -11.46 6.44 0.40
N ALA A 149 -12.69 6.89 0.10
CA ALA A 149 -13.35 6.59 -1.16
C ALA A 149 -12.57 7.13 -2.37
N LYS A 150 -12.05 8.36 -2.29
CA LYS A 150 -11.17 8.95 -3.31
C LYS A 150 -9.86 8.14 -3.44
N GLY A 151 -9.23 7.77 -2.32
CA GLY A 151 -8.01 6.96 -2.32
C GLY A 151 -8.21 5.60 -3.00
N MET A 152 -9.31 4.91 -2.69
CA MET A 152 -9.65 3.63 -3.36
C MET A 152 -9.92 3.81 -4.85
N PHE A 153 -10.60 4.89 -5.25
CA PHE A 153 -10.80 5.19 -6.66
C PHE A 153 -9.46 5.49 -7.36
N CYS A 154 -8.56 6.22 -6.72
CA CYS A 154 -7.19 6.44 -7.22
C CYS A 154 -6.45 5.11 -7.45
N ASN A 155 -6.58 4.13 -6.55
CA ASN A 155 -5.99 2.80 -6.74
C ASN A 155 -6.49 2.12 -8.03
N VAL A 156 -7.79 2.15 -8.28
CA VAL A 156 -8.40 1.54 -9.46
C VAL A 156 -7.91 2.20 -10.74
N ILE A 157 -7.96 3.52 -10.82
CA ILE A 157 -7.54 4.26 -12.02
C ILE A 157 -6.03 4.21 -12.25
N ALA A 158 -5.22 4.18 -11.18
CA ALA A 158 -3.78 3.98 -11.28
C ALA A 158 -3.43 2.59 -11.80
N ALA A 159 -4.09 1.54 -11.29
CA ALA A 159 -3.91 0.18 -11.79
C ALA A 159 -4.30 0.03 -13.26
N ALA A 160 -5.34 0.75 -13.70
CA ALA A 160 -5.77 0.84 -15.09
C ALA A 160 -4.86 1.72 -15.98
N GLY A 161 -3.79 2.33 -15.43
CA GLY A 161 -2.86 3.19 -16.17
C GLY A 161 -3.43 4.55 -16.55
N ARG A 162 -4.36 5.10 -15.74
CA ARG A 162 -5.06 6.35 -16.06
C ARG A 162 -4.62 7.56 -15.21
N LEU A 163 -3.66 7.40 -14.29
CA LEU A 163 -3.15 8.49 -13.46
C LEU A 163 -2.01 9.30 -14.11
N ASP A 164 -1.49 8.86 -15.24
CA ASP A 164 -0.35 9.50 -15.92
C ASP A 164 -0.70 10.80 -16.66
N GLY A 165 -2.00 11.13 -16.73
CA GLY A 165 -2.49 12.36 -17.36
C GLY A 165 -2.40 12.38 -18.90
N GLN A 166 -2.08 11.25 -19.53
CA GLN A 166 -1.95 11.16 -20.99
C GLN A 166 -3.30 11.04 -21.72
N ASP A 167 -4.38 10.80 -20.97
CA ASP A 167 -5.72 10.64 -21.53
C ASP A 167 -6.57 11.90 -21.22
N GLU A 168 -6.75 12.74 -22.22
CA GLU A 168 -7.52 13.99 -22.11
C GLU A 168 -8.95 13.78 -21.60
N GLN A 169 -9.56 12.63 -21.89
CA GLN A 169 -10.93 12.32 -21.44
C GLN A 169 -10.99 12.13 -19.91
N TRP A 170 -9.87 11.78 -19.27
CA TRP A 170 -9.78 11.58 -17.82
C TRP A 170 -9.30 12.82 -17.06
N THR A 171 -8.80 13.84 -17.76
CA THR A 171 -8.32 15.08 -17.12
C THR A 171 -9.33 15.69 -16.15
N PRO A 172 -10.65 15.85 -16.50
CA PRO A 172 -11.62 16.40 -15.55
C PRO A 172 -11.82 15.53 -14.30
N VAL A 173 -11.70 14.20 -14.45
CA VAL A 173 -11.80 13.26 -13.30
C VAL A 173 -10.60 13.42 -12.39
N LEU A 174 -9.40 13.53 -12.96
CA LEU A 174 -8.16 13.72 -12.20
C LEU A 174 -8.14 15.07 -11.48
N GLU A 175 -8.65 16.11 -12.12
CA GLU A 175 -8.81 17.44 -11.49
C GLU A 175 -9.82 17.40 -10.34
N ALA A 176 -10.96 16.71 -10.51
CA ALA A 176 -11.95 16.53 -9.45
C ALA A 176 -11.41 15.72 -8.26
N LEU A 177 -10.54 14.74 -8.51
CA LEU A 177 -9.86 13.97 -7.46
C LEU A 177 -8.85 14.82 -6.68
N LYS A 178 -8.18 15.76 -7.34
CA LYS A 178 -7.24 16.71 -6.73
C LYS A 178 -7.95 17.87 -6.02
N ALA A 179 -9.18 18.20 -6.44
CA ALA A 179 -9.98 19.22 -5.78
C ALA A 179 -10.30 18.80 -4.34
N HIS A 180 -10.27 19.76 -3.43
CA HIS A 180 -10.33 19.60 -1.99
C HIS A 180 -11.31 18.53 -1.52
N THR A 181 -10.83 17.67 -0.61
CA THR A 181 -11.66 16.75 0.16
C THR A 181 -12.44 17.58 1.20
N GLY A 182 -13.61 18.12 0.86
CA GLY A 182 -14.48 18.64 1.89
C GLY A 182 -14.90 20.10 1.80
N ARG A 183 -15.33 20.56 0.64
CA ARG A 183 -16.36 21.60 0.60
C ARG A 183 -17.60 21.01 -0.06
N VAL A 184 -18.42 20.33 0.74
CA VAL A 184 -19.84 20.30 0.44
C VAL A 184 -20.26 21.76 0.61
N HIS A 185 -20.55 22.42 -0.49
CA HIS A 185 -21.07 23.78 -0.45
C HIS A 185 -22.37 23.77 0.37
N ASP A 186 -22.38 24.56 1.46
CA ASP A 186 -23.61 25.02 2.10
C ASP A 186 -24.50 25.75 1.10
#